data_553f0834efe69fd84e847b20bf742589
#
_entry.id   553f0834efe69fd84e847b20bf742589
#
_cell.length_a   1.000
_cell.length_b   1.000
_cell.length_c   1.000
_cell.angle_alpha   90.00
_cell.angle_beta   90.00
_cell.angle_gamma   90.00
#
_symmetry.space_group_name_H-M   'P 1'
#
loop_
_entity.id
_entity.type
_entity.pdbx_description
1 polymer ?
#
loop_
_entity_poly.entity_id
_entity_poly.type
_entity_poly.pdbx_seq_one_letter_code
_entity_poly.pdbx_strand_id
1 'polypeptide(L)'
;MASVDLDRLRVLFPDTFGFARGKYVPIAEATGGLNFSLTAFGIGYNRDLIPAPGAAVLEGMGDIRAIYNPAASRPSWQKRTEIVIADLFAEGQPLDIAPRSALRRAAKSLSDASYTPQIGIELEGYVLEQTNNHK
;
A
#
# COMPACT_ATOMS: atom_id res chain seq x y z
N MET A 1 24.80 2.49 18.07
CA MET A 1 24.05 1.61 17.17
C MET A 1 24.75 1.65 15.82
N ALA A 2 25.18 0.51 15.28
CA ALA A 2 25.78 0.47 13.95
C ALA A 2 24.75 0.99 12.94
N SER A 3 25.14 1.94 12.08
CA SER A 3 24.30 2.38 10.98
C SER A 3 24.05 1.16 10.09
N VAL A 4 22.81 0.71 10.01
CA VAL A 4 22.43 -0.31 9.03
C VAL A 4 22.60 0.35 7.67
N ASP A 5 23.54 -0.18 6.90
CA ASP A 5 23.80 0.30 5.54
C ASP A 5 22.60 -0.12 4.66
N LEU A 6 21.69 0.83 4.42
CA LEU A 6 20.46 0.63 3.67
C LEU A 6 20.68 0.91 2.19
N ASP A 7 20.23 0.00 1.33
CA ASP A 7 20.27 0.19 -0.12
C ASP A 7 19.00 0.84 -0.65
N ARG A 8 17.84 0.44 -0.10
CA ARG A 8 16.56 0.78 -0.69
C ARG A 8 15.42 0.83 0.32
N LEU A 9 14.42 1.60 -0.04
CA LEU A 9 13.12 1.65 0.60
C LEU A 9 12.10 0.92 -0.26
N ARG A 10 11.29 0.07 0.36
CA ARG A 10 10.14 -0.55 -0.27
C ARG A 10 8.89 0.26 0.09
N VAL A 11 8.39 1.02 -0.86
CA VAL A 11 7.17 1.84 -0.69
C VAL A 11 5.97 1.00 -1.08
N LEU A 12 5.03 0.81 -0.16
CA LEU A 12 3.88 -0.06 -0.31
C LEU A 12 2.57 0.71 -0.10
N PHE A 13 1.51 0.23 -0.74
CA PHE A 13 0.13 0.59 -0.44
C PHE A 13 -0.77 -0.64 -0.64
N PRO A 14 -1.88 -0.78 0.10
CA PRO A 14 -2.85 -1.83 -0.13
C PRO A 14 -3.74 -1.48 -1.34
N ASP A 15 -3.99 -2.47 -2.21
CA ASP A 15 -5.04 -2.37 -3.21
C ASP A 15 -6.41 -2.76 -2.62
N THR A 16 -7.47 -2.79 -3.45
CA THR A 16 -8.83 -3.13 -3.03
C THR A 16 -9.01 -4.59 -2.59
N PHE A 17 -8.07 -5.46 -2.94
CA PHE A 17 -8.05 -6.86 -2.51
C PHE A 17 -7.17 -7.08 -1.27
N GLY A 18 -6.57 -6.03 -0.72
CA GLY A 18 -5.65 -6.12 0.40
C GLY A 18 -4.23 -6.52 0.03
N PHE A 19 -3.90 -6.67 -1.26
CA PHE A 19 -2.53 -6.96 -1.67
C PHE A 19 -1.64 -5.73 -1.51
N ALA A 20 -0.44 -5.96 -0.99
CA ALA A 20 0.58 -4.94 -0.88
C ALA A 20 1.23 -4.68 -2.25
N ARG A 21 0.80 -3.61 -2.92
CA ARG A 21 1.42 -3.10 -4.14
C ARG A 21 2.56 -2.17 -3.79
N GLY A 22 3.58 -2.09 -4.65
CA GLY A 22 4.67 -1.16 -4.35
C GLY A 22 5.84 -1.22 -5.31
N LYS A 23 6.81 -0.36 -5.01
CA LYS A 23 8.09 -0.24 -5.74
C LYS A 23 9.25 -0.16 -4.74
N TYR A 24 10.43 -0.54 -5.21
CA TYR A 24 11.68 -0.24 -4.53
C TYR A 24 12.21 1.09 -5.02
N VAL A 25 12.72 1.87 -4.09
CA VAL A 25 13.37 3.16 -4.33
C VAL A 25 14.76 3.10 -3.71
N PRO A 26 15.84 3.45 -4.41
CA PRO A 26 17.14 3.63 -3.79
C PRO A 26 17.03 4.58 -2.61
N ILE A 27 17.71 4.29 -1.51
CA ILE A 27 17.56 5.11 -0.29
C ILE A 27 17.93 6.58 -0.52
N ALA A 28 18.88 6.83 -1.38
CA ALA A 28 19.32 8.18 -1.74
C ALA A 28 18.23 8.98 -2.51
N GLU A 29 17.26 8.29 -3.12
CA GLU A 29 16.16 8.87 -3.89
C GLU A 29 14.83 8.86 -3.14
N ALA A 30 14.82 8.43 -1.88
CA ALA A 30 13.61 8.30 -1.06
C ALA A 30 13.13 9.67 -0.55
N THR A 31 12.56 10.48 -1.43
CA THR A 31 12.16 11.88 -1.19
C THR A 31 10.75 12.06 -0.61
N GLY A 32 10.05 10.98 -0.26
CA GLY A 32 8.70 11.05 0.33
C GLY A 32 7.54 10.96 -0.66
N GLY A 33 7.80 10.76 -1.96
CA GLY A 33 6.73 10.59 -2.94
C GLY A 33 7.19 9.97 -4.24
N LEU A 34 6.34 9.13 -4.85
CA LEU A 34 6.56 8.56 -6.18
C LEU A 34 5.24 8.25 -6.88
N ASN A 35 5.32 8.10 -8.21
CA ASN A 35 4.16 7.85 -9.03
C ASN A 35 3.93 6.36 -9.26
N PHE A 36 2.65 5.99 -9.31
CA PHE A 36 2.16 4.71 -9.73
C PHE A 36 1.05 4.89 -10.75
N SER A 37 0.80 3.87 -11.55
CA SER A 37 -0.38 3.89 -12.42
C SER A 37 -1.64 3.60 -11.61
N LEU A 38 -2.71 4.32 -11.90
CA LEU A 38 -4.05 4.07 -11.36
C LEU A 38 -4.56 2.66 -11.71
N THR A 39 -4.03 2.04 -12.76
CA THR A 39 -4.35 0.66 -13.15
C THR A 39 -4.13 -0.36 -12.03
N ALA A 40 -3.32 -0.04 -11.02
CA ALA A 40 -3.16 -0.91 -9.84
C ALA A 40 -4.48 -1.22 -9.13
N PHE A 41 -5.51 -0.37 -9.29
CA PHE A 41 -6.85 -0.57 -8.76
C PHE A 41 -7.85 -1.18 -9.75
N GLY A 42 -7.47 -1.28 -11.02
CA GLY A 42 -8.26 -1.87 -12.09
C GLY A 42 -7.81 -3.27 -12.50
N ILE A 43 -6.97 -3.93 -11.71
CA ILE A 43 -6.51 -5.30 -12.01
C ILE A 43 -7.40 -6.30 -11.29
N GLY A 44 -8.05 -7.18 -12.04
CA GLY A 44 -8.85 -8.26 -11.53
C GLY A 44 -8.03 -9.42 -10.94
N TYR A 45 -8.74 -10.36 -10.37
CA TYR A 45 -8.15 -11.56 -9.77
C TYR A 45 -7.30 -12.39 -10.75
N ASN A 46 -7.74 -12.45 -12.01
CA ASN A 46 -7.05 -13.12 -13.13
C ASN A 46 -5.94 -12.27 -13.78
N ARG A 47 -5.63 -11.10 -13.21
CA ARG A 47 -4.69 -10.10 -13.70
C ARG A 47 -5.12 -9.34 -14.96
N ASP A 48 -6.36 -9.50 -15.40
CA ASP A 48 -6.95 -8.67 -16.45
C ASP A 48 -7.30 -7.28 -15.91
N LEU A 49 -7.24 -6.28 -16.79
CA LEU A 49 -7.76 -4.95 -16.46
C LEU A 49 -9.28 -4.98 -16.44
N ILE A 50 -9.85 -4.59 -15.31
CA ILE A 50 -11.30 -4.47 -15.13
C ILE A 50 -11.61 -2.99 -14.94
N PRO A 51 -12.59 -2.45 -15.68
CA PRO A 51 -13.11 -1.12 -15.39
C PRO A 51 -13.74 -1.13 -13.99
N ALA A 52 -13.12 -0.48 -13.03
CA ALA A 52 -13.68 -0.31 -11.70
C ALA A 52 -14.28 1.10 -11.57
N PRO A 53 -15.47 1.27 -10.96
CA PRO A 53 -16.02 2.58 -10.66
C PRO A 53 -15.01 3.42 -9.88
N GLY A 54 -14.75 4.64 -10.34
CA GLY A 54 -13.77 5.55 -9.71
C GLY A 54 -12.31 5.28 -10.07
N ALA A 55 -12.00 4.23 -10.81
CA ALA A 55 -10.63 3.97 -11.27
C ALA A 55 -10.27 4.68 -12.58
N ALA A 56 -11.23 5.26 -13.27
CA ALA A 56 -11.08 5.97 -14.56
C ALA A 56 -10.25 5.18 -15.62
N VAL A 57 -10.23 3.86 -15.53
CA VAL A 57 -9.40 2.99 -16.38
C VAL A 57 -9.79 3.11 -17.86
N LEU A 58 -11.02 3.54 -18.13
CA LEU A 58 -11.53 3.78 -19.49
C LEU A 58 -11.31 5.22 -19.97
N GLU A 59 -11.02 6.16 -19.07
CA GLU A 59 -10.89 7.59 -19.38
C GLU A 59 -9.45 8.06 -19.54
N GLY A 60 -8.52 7.14 -19.55
CA GLY A 60 -7.09 7.39 -19.56
C GLY A 60 -6.44 6.96 -18.26
N MET A 61 -5.40 6.16 -18.37
CA MET A 61 -4.66 5.62 -17.23
C MET A 61 -3.77 6.69 -16.63
N GLY A 62 -4.36 7.55 -15.79
CA GLY A 62 -3.63 8.57 -15.07
C GLY A 62 -2.66 7.99 -14.04
N ASP A 63 -1.73 8.82 -13.64
CA ASP A 63 -0.84 8.52 -12.51
C ASP A 63 -1.49 8.91 -11.18
N ILE A 64 -1.22 8.09 -10.18
CA ILE A 64 -1.48 8.41 -8.78
C ILE A 64 -0.16 8.70 -8.07
N ARG A 65 -0.21 9.61 -7.12
CA ARG A 65 0.94 9.98 -6.30
C ARG A 65 0.89 9.23 -4.96
N ALA A 66 1.86 8.38 -4.72
CA ALA A 66 2.08 7.79 -3.40
C ALA A 66 2.93 8.74 -2.56
N ILE A 67 2.41 9.19 -1.43
CA ILE A 67 3.08 10.09 -0.48
C ILE A 67 3.38 9.29 0.78
N TYR A 68 4.60 9.37 1.25
CA TYR A 68 5.06 8.67 2.45
C TYR A 68 6.04 9.51 3.25
N ASN A 69 6.16 9.23 4.54
CA ASN A 69 7.19 9.80 5.39
C ASN A 69 8.36 8.81 5.51
N PRO A 70 9.54 9.09 4.94
CA PRO A 70 10.69 8.19 5.06
C PRO A 70 11.07 7.86 6.52
N ALA A 71 10.89 8.80 7.43
CA ALA A 71 11.16 8.58 8.86
C ALA A 71 10.19 7.60 9.54
N ALA A 72 9.07 7.27 8.88
CA ALA A 72 8.11 6.27 9.36
C ALA A 72 8.42 4.85 8.84
N SER A 73 9.54 4.66 8.15
CA SER A 73 9.97 3.35 7.67
C SER A 73 10.27 2.37 8.81
N ARG A 74 10.21 1.11 8.49
CA ARG A 74 10.47 -0.01 9.41
C ARG A 74 11.33 -1.06 8.73
N PRO A 75 12.12 -1.83 9.48
CA PRO A 75 12.91 -2.92 8.91
C PRO A 75 12.07 -3.90 8.10
N SER A 76 12.58 -4.32 6.95
CA SER A 76 12.03 -5.38 6.12
C SER A 76 12.62 -6.74 6.53
N TRP A 77 11.95 -7.84 6.14
CA TRP A 77 12.56 -9.17 6.14
C TRP A 77 13.69 -9.31 5.12
N GLN A 78 13.77 -8.40 4.16
CA GLN A 78 14.85 -8.36 3.18
C GLN A 78 16.03 -7.57 3.74
N LYS A 79 17.24 -8.12 3.57
CA LYS A 79 18.47 -7.43 4.00
C LYS A 79 18.60 -6.06 3.33
N ARG A 80 19.11 -5.09 4.08
CA ARG A 80 19.42 -3.71 3.62
C ARG A 80 18.20 -3.00 3.00
N THR A 81 17.00 -3.35 3.46
CA THR A 81 15.74 -2.81 2.95
C THR A 81 14.85 -2.39 4.11
N GLU A 82 14.26 -1.22 4.01
CA GLU A 82 13.15 -0.80 4.87
C GLU A 82 11.83 -0.79 4.10
N ILE A 83 10.73 -0.76 4.83
CA ILE A 83 9.37 -0.70 4.29
C ILE A 83 8.70 0.55 4.83
N VAL A 84 7.97 1.25 3.97
CA VAL A 84 7.06 2.34 4.35
C VAL A 84 5.71 2.17 3.65
N ILE A 85 4.64 2.51 4.36
CA ILE A 85 3.29 2.50 3.80
C ILE A 85 2.94 3.92 3.35
N ALA A 86 2.53 4.06 2.09
CA ALA A 86 2.15 5.32 1.48
C ALA A 86 0.64 5.55 1.53
N ASP A 87 0.27 6.81 1.54
CA ASP A 87 -1.08 7.28 1.21
C ASP A 87 -1.12 7.72 -0.26
N LEU A 88 -2.26 7.49 -0.91
CA LEU A 88 -2.40 7.73 -2.34
C LEU A 88 -3.24 8.97 -2.63
N PHE A 89 -2.81 9.70 -3.63
CA PHE A 89 -3.45 10.92 -4.08
C PHE A 89 -3.62 10.90 -5.61
N ALA A 90 -4.73 11.45 -6.07
CA ALA A 90 -4.97 11.77 -7.47
C ALA A 90 -5.34 13.25 -7.56
N GLU A 91 -4.74 14.00 -8.48
CA GLU A 91 -5.00 15.44 -8.68
C GLU A 91 -4.91 16.27 -7.38
N GLY A 92 -3.99 15.88 -6.50
CA GLY A 92 -3.77 16.56 -5.22
C GLY A 92 -4.78 16.21 -4.12
N GLN A 93 -5.77 15.36 -4.39
CA GLN A 93 -6.75 14.89 -3.42
C GLN A 93 -6.48 13.43 -3.01
N PRO A 94 -6.83 13.03 -1.77
CA PRO A 94 -6.75 11.62 -1.38
C PRO A 94 -7.55 10.74 -2.35
N LEU A 95 -6.94 9.65 -2.80
CA LEU A 95 -7.58 8.72 -3.73
C LEU A 95 -8.70 7.96 -3.00
N ASP A 96 -9.96 8.21 -3.39
CA ASP A 96 -11.15 7.72 -2.68
C ASP A 96 -11.27 6.20 -2.63
N ILE A 97 -10.88 5.50 -3.70
CA ILE A 97 -10.93 4.03 -3.77
C ILE A 97 -9.82 3.35 -2.97
N ALA A 98 -8.82 4.11 -2.49
CA ALA A 98 -7.73 3.54 -1.70
C ALA A 98 -8.24 3.13 -0.31
N PRO A 99 -8.00 1.90 0.16
CA PRO A 99 -8.46 1.42 1.47
C PRO A 99 -8.01 2.31 2.63
N ARG A 100 -6.80 2.86 2.57
CA ARG A 100 -6.30 3.78 3.61
C ARG A 100 -7.07 5.10 3.63
N SER A 101 -7.50 5.62 2.48
CA SER A 101 -8.35 6.81 2.41
C SER A 101 -9.72 6.54 3.04
N ALA A 102 -10.32 5.38 2.74
CA ALA A 102 -11.57 4.95 3.35
C ALA A 102 -11.46 4.83 4.88
N LEU A 103 -10.40 4.19 5.38
CA LEU A 103 -10.12 4.08 6.81
C LEU A 103 -9.98 5.45 7.47
N ARG A 104 -9.25 6.38 6.84
CA ARG A 104 -9.09 7.75 7.38
C ARG A 104 -10.42 8.49 7.45
N ARG A 105 -11.28 8.36 6.44
CA ARG A 105 -12.63 8.98 6.47
C ARG A 105 -13.48 8.39 7.60
N ALA A 106 -13.50 7.07 7.75
CA ALA A 106 -14.25 6.41 8.83
C ALA A 106 -13.74 6.83 10.22
N ALA A 107 -12.42 6.85 10.42
CA ALA A 107 -11.81 7.28 11.67
C ALA A 107 -12.13 8.75 11.98
N LYS A 108 -12.09 9.61 10.96
CA LYS A 108 -12.47 11.02 11.11
C LYS A 108 -13.95 11.17 11.51
N SER A 109 -14.85 10.46 10.84
CA SER A 109 -16.28 10.50 11.16
C SER A 109 -16.56 10.08 12.61
N LEU A 110 -15.86 9.07 13.11
CA LEU A 110 -15.96 8.67 14.52
C LEU A 110 -15.44 9.77 15.46
N SER A 111 -14.29 10.34 15.13
CA SER A 111 -13.71 11.43 15.93
C SER A 111 -14.64 12.67 15.96
N ASP A 112 -15.21 13.04 14.81
CA ASP A 112 -16.16 14.17 14.73
C ASP A 112 -17.42 13.91 15.57
N ALA A 113 -17.81 12.65 15.74
CA ALA A 113 -18.88 12.22 16.63
C ALA A 113 -18.43 12.00 18.09
N SER A 114 -17.22 12.41 18.45
CA SER A 114 -16.61 12.24 19.78
C SER A 114 -16.37 10.79 20.21
N TYR A 115 -16.22 9.86 19.27
CA TYR A 115 -15.82 8.49 19.54
C TYR A 115 -14.32 8.29 19.26
N THR A 116 -13.69 7.44 20.07
CA THR A 116 -12.33 6.97 19.81
C THR A 116 -12.39 5.49 19.40
N PRO A 117 -12.06 5.15 18.15
CA PRO A 117 -12.07 3.75 17.72
C PRO A 117 -10.95 2.97 18.42
N GLN A 118 -11.28 1.75 18.86
CA GLN A 118 -10.30 0.76 19.30
C GLN A 118 -10.37 -0.43 18.36
N ILE A 119 -9.22 -0.85 17.81
CA ILE A 119 -9.14 -1.89 16.80
C ILE A 119 -8.17 -2.96 17.27
N GLY A 120 -8.63 -4.20 17.31
CA GLY A 120 -7.79 -5.40 17.41
C GLY A 120 -7.50 -5.95 16.02
N ILE A 121 -6.29 -6.41 15.79
CA ILE A 121 -5.92 -7.12 14.56
C ILE A 121 -5.65 -8.57 14.92
N GLU A 122 -6.41 -9.48 14.33
CA GLU A 122 -6.23 -10.92 14.46
C GLU A 122 -5.64 -11.47 13.17
N LEU A 123 -4.60 -12.29 13.31
CA LEU A 123 -3.96 -12.97 12.20
C LEU A 123 -4.26 -14.46 12.29
N GLU A 124 -4.94 -14.97 11.27
CA GLU A 124 -5.23 -16.40 11.15
C GLU A 124 -4.40 -17.01 10.03
N GLY A 125 -3.96 -18.24 10.24
CA GLY A 125 -3.17 -18.94 9.25
C GLY A 125 -3.11 -20.44 9.52
N TYR A 126 -2.74 -21.19 8.50
CA TYR A 126 -2.50 -22.62 8.59
C TYR A 126 -1.01 -22.90 8.46
N VAL A 127 -0.50 -23.78 9.32
CA VAL A 127 0.84 -24.34 9.16
C VAL A 127 0.71 -25.62 8.34
N LEU A 128 1.31 -25.62 7.16
CA LEU A 128 1.26 -26.76 6.25
C LEU A 128 2.64 -27.42 6.19
N GLU A 129 2.68 -28.76 6.27
CA GLU A 129 3.86 -29.53 5.99
C GLU A 129 3.91 -29.85 4.49
N GLN A 130 5.03 -29.54 3.85
CA GLN A 130 5.24 -29.93 2.46
C GLN A 130 5.53 -31.43 2.38
N THR A 131 4.56 -32.20 1.94
CA THR A 131 4.75 -33.62 1.68
C THR A 131 5.19 -33.83 0.24
N ASN A 132 6.27 -34.58 0.02
CA ASN A 132 6.82 -34.90 -1.32
C ASN A 132 5.96 -35.90 -2.12
N ASN A 133 4.65 -35.97 -1.87
CA ASN A 133 3.73 -36.82 -2.61
C ASN A 133 3.12 -36.07 -3.79
N HIS A 134 3.94 -35.75 -4.78
CA HIS A 134 3.44 -35.55 -6.15
C HIS A 134 3.43 -36.94 -6.85
N LYS A 135 2.28 -37.59 -6.86
CA LYS A 135 1.93 -38.58 -7.87
C LYS A 135 1.04 -37.93 -8.90
#